data_1857d31de984458630c1baeefb51201a
#
_entry.id   1857d31de984458630c1baeefb51201a
#
_cell.length_a   1.000
_cell.length_b   1.000
_cell.length_c   1.000
_cell.angle_alpha   90.00
_cell.angle_beta   90.00
_cell.angle_gamma   90.00
#
_symmetry.space_group_name_H-M   'P 1'
#
loop_
_entity.id
_entity.type
_entity.pdbx_description
1 polymer ?
#
loop_
_entity_poly.entity_id
_entity_poly.type
_entity_poly.pdbx_seq_one_letter_code
_entity_poly.pdbx_strand_id
1 'polypeptide(L)'
;MNRSMQLKRMVEDDLRHAIDNDQLMLHYQPQVSVDGSTLVGVEALVRWQHPAHGMIPPSDFIAIAEERGLIVPLSEWVLRRACTEARRWKGIRLAVNVSPIQFRHKDFVANVIRTIEETDFDPAQLELELTEGVLIEDADAAEAAMMDIRAHGVGLALDDFGTGYSSLIYLRRFAFDKIKIDRSFLEYMESTGESAILVHSMAHLGRALGLRVCAEGVETAEQHRFLQAIGCHELQGFLFSKAVPASEIDRLLRLDNPFAEILAAA
;
A
#
# COMPACT_ATOMS: atom_id res chain seq x y z
N MET A 1 -18.63 26.47 18.68
CA MET A 1 -18.58 25.44 17.61
C MET A 1 -17.12 25.15 17.34
N ASN A 2 -16.66 23.94 17.59
CA ASN A 2 -15.24 23.60 17.69
C ASN A 2 -14.56 23.65 16.30
N ARG A 3 -13.36 24.25 16.21
CA ARG A 3 -12.55 24.42 14.99
C ARG A 3 -12.38 23.06 14.23
N SER A 4 -12.29 21.98 14.96
CA SER A 4 -12.25 20.60 14.43
C SER A 4 -13.53 20.19 13.69
N MET A 5 -14.72 20.59 14.16
CA MET A 5 -15.98 20.26 13.48
C MET A 5 -16.19 21.07 12.19
N GLN A 6 -15.68 22.30 12.16
CA GLN A 6 -15.72 23.11 10.95
C GLN A 6 -14.78 22.56 9.87
N LEU A 7 -13.58 22.14 10.29
CA LEU A 7 -12.61 21.50 9.38
C LEU A 7 -13.18 20.19 8.80
N LYS A 8 -13.78 19.34 9.64
CA LYS A 8 -14.39 18.07 9.18
C LYS A 8 -15.52 18.30 8.15
N ARG A 9 -16.40 19.30 8.37
CA ARG A 9 -17.47 19.62 7.41
C ARG A 9 -16.92 20.19 6.09
N MET A 10 -15.94 21.07 6.18
CA MET A 10 -15.28 21.63 5.00
C MET A 10 -14.63 20.50 4.17
N VAL A 11 -13.85 19.63 4.83
CA VAL A 11 -13.21 18.50 4.16
C VAL A 11 -14.24 17.55 3.54
N GLU A 12 -15.40 17.31 4.20
CA GLU A 12 -16.46 16.46 3.66
C GLU A 12 -17.06 17.00 2.36
N ASP A 13 -17.44 18.28 2.35
CA ASP A 13 -18.05 18.93 1.18
C ASP A 13 -17.04 19.07 0.03
N ASP A 14 -15.81 19.48 0.37
CA ASP A 14 -14.75 19.71 -0.61
C ASP A 14 -14.19 18.39 -1.17
N LEU A 15 -14.11 17.31 -0.36
CA LEU A 15 -13.63 16.03 -0.83
C LEU A 15 -14.58 15.38 -1.85
N ARG A 16 -15.88 15.50 -1.63
CA ARG A 16 -16.87 15.03 -2.61
C ARG A 16 -16.68 15.75 -3.94
N HIS A 17 -16.50 17.06 -3.88
CA HIS A 17 -16.21 17.87 -5.07
C HIS A 17 -14.85 17.51 -5.70
N ALA A 18 -13.84 17.19 -4.87
CA ALA A 18 -12.50 16.86 -5.34
C ALA A 18 -12.44 15.54 -6.12
N ILE A 19 -13.28 14.56 -5.75
CA ILE A 19 -13.37 13.27 -6.47
C ILE A 19 -13.86 13.51 -7.92
N ASP A 20 -14.79 14.46 -8.10
CA ASP A 20 -15.42 14.74 -9.39
C ASP A 20 -14.64 15.76 -10.26
N ASN A 21 -13.69 16.51 -9.70
CA ASN A 21 -13.09 17.69 -10.34
C ASN A 21 -11.56 17.72 -10.41
N ASP A 22 -10.92 16.58 -10.54
CA ASP A 22 -9.46 16.45 -10.76
C ASP A 22 -8.57 17.19 -9.72
N GLN A 23 -9.06 17.36 -8.48
CA GLN A 23 -8.25 17.90 -7.39
C GLN A 23 -7.42 16.82 -6.69
N LEU A 24 -7.74 15.57 -6.96
CA LEU A 24 -6.99 14.41 -6.48
C LEU A 24 -5.95 14.00 -7.51
N MET A 25 -4.80 13.54 -7.01
CA MET A 25 -3.75 12.97 -7.83
C MET A 25 -3.14 11.75 -7.13
N LEU A 26 -2.40 10.93 -7.87
CA LEU A 26 -1.65 9.83 -7.31
C LEU A 26 -0.16 10.11 -7.35
N HIS A 27 0.51 9.83 -6.25
CA HIS A 27 1.93 9.61 -6.21
C HIS A 27 2.20 8.12 -6.01
N TYR A 28 3.34 7.67 -6.48
CA TYR A 28 3.73 6.26 -6.45
C TYR A 28 5.02 6.10 -5.67
N GLN A 29 5.01 5.28 -4.65
CA GLN A 29 6.22 4.99 -3.90
C GLN A 29 6.86 3.70 -4.42
N PRO A 30 8.14 3.75 -4.83
CA PRO A 30 8.84 2.58 -5.33
C PRO A 30 8.97 1.49 -4.27
N GLN A 31 8.70 0.24 -4.69
CA GLN A 31 9.05 -0.99 -4.00
C GLN A 31 10.20 -1.63 -4.77
N VAL A 32 11.29 -1.94 -4.08
CA VAL A 32 12.51 -2.43 -4.69
C VAL A 32 12.82 -3.86 -4.25
N SER A 33 13.57 -4.59 -5.06
CA SER A 33 14.16 -5.88 -4.65
C SER A 33 15.04 -5.71 -3.42
N VAL A 34 15.22 -6.75 -2.62
CA VAL A 34 15.97 -6.68 -1.36
C VAL A 34 17.42 -6.24 -1.53
N ASP A 35 18.02 -6.47 -2.69
CA ASP A 35 19.35 -5.95 -3.04
C ASP A 35 19.34 -4.46 -3.44
N GLY A 36 18.15 -3.87 -3.53
CA GLY A 36 17.94 -2.48 -3.90
C GLY A 36 18.18 -2.15 -5.38
N SER A 37 18.45 -3.15 -6.22
CA SER A 37 18.87 -2.91 -7.61
C SER A 37 17.70 -2.68 -8.57
N THR A 38 16.55 -3.29 -8.29
CA THR A 38 15.44 -3.38 -9.25
C THR A 38 14.15 -2.82 -8.67
N LEU A 39 13.45 -2.01 -9.45
CA LEU A 39 12.08 -1.61 -9.16
C LEU A 39 11.15 -2.80 -9.44
N VAL A 40 10.48 -3.33 -8.41
CA VAL A 40 9.62 -4.52 -8.51
C VAL A 40 8.14 -4.21 -8.37
N GLY A 41 7.81 -3.05 -7.82
CA GLY A 41 6.45 -2.58 -7.62
C GLY A 41 6.40 -1.11 -7.28
N VAL A 42 5.19 -0.59 -7.24
CA VAL A 42 4.88 0.77 -6.76
C VAL A 42 3.61 0.74 -5.93
N GLU A 43 3.57 1.48 -4.85
CA GLU A 43 2.36 1.72 -4.06
C GLU A 43 1.71 3.03 -4.49
N ALA A 44 0.42 2.97 -4.86
CA ALA A 44 -0.36 4.14 -5.23
C ALA A 44 -0.87 4.87 -3.98
N LEU A 45 -0.45 6.11 -3.83
CA LEU A 45 -0.75 6.94 -2.67
C LEU A 45 -1.49 8.20 -3.10
N VAL A 46 -2.75 8.33 -2.69
CA VAL A 46 -3.58 9.49 -3.02
C VAL A 46 -3.02 10.76 -2.39
N ARG A 47 -3.11 11.86 -3.15
CA ARG A 47 -2.75 13.22 -2.74
C ARG A 47 -3.90 14.15 -3.09
N TRP A 48 -4.17 15.10 -2.23
CA TRP A 48 -5.22 16.09 -2.48
C TRP A 48 -4.62 17.48 -2.56
N GLN A 49 -4.62 18.03 -3.77
CA GLN A 49 -4.24 19.41 -4.04
C GLN A 49 -5.48 20.30 -3.93
N HIS A 50 -5.73 20.82 -2.73
CA HIS A 50 -6.88 21.67 -2.48
C HIS A 50 -6.63 23.09 -2.99
N PRO A 51 -7.58 23.72 -3.74
CA PRO A 51 -7.35 25.01 -4.37
C PRO A 51 -7.10 26.15 -3.37
N ALA A 52 -7.68 26.10 -2.17
CA ALA A 52 -7.52 27.13 -1.14
C ALA A 52 -6.52 26.76 -0.04
N HIS A 53 -6.24 25.46 0.19
CA HIS A 53 -5.45 24.99 1.34
C HIS A 53 -4.14 24.32 0.93
N GLY A 54 -3.85 24.21 -0.37
CA GLY A 54 -2.66 23.53 -0.87
C GLY A 54 -2.75 22.01 -0.70
N MET A 55 -1.63 21.35 -0.43
CA MET A 55 -1.59 19.91 -0.28
C MET A 55 -2.16 19.47 1.08
N ILE A 56 -3.28 18.76 1.07
CA ILE A 56 -3.88 18.16 2.28
C ILE A 56 -3.33 16.74 2.45
N PRO A 57 -2.77 16.40 3.63
CA PRO A 57 -2.23 15.07 3.90
C PRO A 57 -3.33 14.00 3.89
N PRO A 58 -3.04 12.76 3.42
CA PRO A 58 -3.99 11.65 3.45
C PRO A 58 -4.56 11.37 4.84
N SER A 59 -3.74 11.46 5.89
CA SER A 59 -4.17 11.29 7.30
C SER A 59 -5.33 12.20 7.70
N ASP A 60 -5.42 13.38 7.09
CA ASP A 60 -6.42 14.39 7.46
C ASP A 60 -7.77 14.16 6.78
N PHE A 61 -7.79 13.56 5.58
CA PHE A 61 -9.04 13.38 4.83
C PHE A 61 -9.53 11.93 4.73
N ILE A 62 -8.64 10.93 4.80
CA ILE A 62 -9.04 9.51 4.72
C ILE A 62 -9.93 9.13 5.91
N ALA A 63 -9.54 9.50 7.15
CA ALA A 63 -10.37 9.24 8.32
C ALA A 63 -11.76 9.89 8.21
N ILE A 64 -11.84 11.10 7.65
CA ILE A 64 -13.11 11.78 7.41
C ILE A 64 -13.91 11.07 6.30
N ALA A 65 -13.23 10.62 5.24
CA ALA A 65 -13.88 9.85 4.18
C ALA A 65 -14.50 8.55 4.71
N GLU A 66 -13.83 7.87 5.63
CA GLU A 66 -14.34 6.68 6.31
C GLU A 66 -15.55 7.01 7.19
N GLU A 67 -15.45 8.02 8.07
CA GLU A 67 -16.55 8.45 8.95
C GLU A 67 -17.80 8.89 8.17
N ARG A 68 -17.63 9.40 6.96
CA ARG A 68 -18.70 9.99 6.12
C ARG A 68 -19.15 9.12 4.95
N GLY A 69 -18.59 7.93 4.81
CA GLY A 69 -18.90 7.01 3.71
C GLY A 69 -18.40 7.46 2.34
N LEU A 70 -17.50 8.45 2.30
CA LEU A 70 -16.83 8.92 1.08
C LEU A 70 -15.65 8.01 0.68
N ILE A 71 -15.25 7.11 1.56
CA ILE A 71 -14.13 6.20 1.30
C ILE A 71 -14.40 5.28 0.09
N VAL A 72 -15.65 4.87 -0.12
CA VAL A 72 -16.00 3.99 -1.25
C VAL A 72 -15.78 4.72 -2.59
N PRO A 73 -16.43 5.87 -2.89
CA PRO A 73 -16.18 6.58 -4.14
C PRO A 73 -14.73 7.06 -4.29
N LEU A 74 -14.07 7.46 -3.20
CA LEU A 74 -12.65 7.82 -3.22
C LEU A 74 -11.78 6.65 -3.66
N SER A 75 -11.97 5.48 -3.08
CA SER A 75 -11.19 4.29 -3.38
C SER A 75 -11.45 3.75 -4.78
N GLU A 76 -12.69 3.85 -5.28
CA GLU A 76 -13.01 3.53 -6.69
C GLU A 76 -12.26 4.46 -7.65
N TRP A 77 -12.21 5.76 -7.32
CA TRP A 77 -11.44 6.74 -8.09
C TRP A 77 -9.94 6.38 -8.07
N VAL A 78 -9.38 6.09 -6.88
CA VAL A 78 -7.96 5.72 -6.72
C VAL A 78 -7.63 4.49 -7.54
N LEU A 79 -8.40 3.40 -7.41
CA LEU A 79 -8.15 2.15 -8.12
C LEU A 79 -8.20 2.35 -9.64
N ARG A 80 -9.22 3.02 -10.15
CA ARG A 80 -9.37 3.33 -11.57
C ARG A 80 -8.21 4.17 -12.09
N ARG A 81 -7.86 5.23 -11.39
CA ARG A 81 -6.76 6.12 -11.76
C ARG A 81 -5.42 5.40 -11.74
N ALA A 82 -5.15 4.61 -10.69
CA ALA A 82 -3.93 3.83 -10.54
C ALA A 82 -3.77 2.79 -11.67
N CYS A 83 -4.80 2.00 -11.95
CA CYS A 83 -4.79 1.03 -13.05
C CYS A 83 -4.58 1.72 -14.42
N THR A 84 -5.27 2.84 -14.66
CA THR A 84 -5.13 3.60 -15.92
C THR A 84 -3.71 4.11 -16.12
N GLU A 85 -3.08 4.65 -15.09
CA GLU A 85 -1.71 5.16 -15.16
C GLU A 85 -0.67 4.04 -15.22
N ALA A 86 -0.84 2.99 -14.41
CA ALA A 86 0.15 1.92 -14.28
C ALA A 86 0.13 0.89 -15.40
N ARG A 87 -0.93 0.80 -16.22
CA ARG A 87 -1.00 -0.21 -17.30
C ARG A 87 0.15 -0.16 -18.30
N ARG A 88 0.87 0.99 -18.37
CA ARG A 88 2.06 1.15 -19.21
C ARG A 88 3.33 0.57 -18.57
N TRP A 89 3.34 0.27 -17.26
CA TRP A 89 4.48 -0.24 -16.52
C TRP A 89 4.47 -1.77 -16.50
N LYS A 90 4.94 -2.37 -17.58
CA LYS A 90 4.91 -3.83 -17.75
C LYS A 90 5.88 -4.52 -16.77
N GLY A 91 5.39 -5.56 -16.09
CA GLY A 91 6.17 -6.34 -15.15
C GLY A 91 6.35 -5.68 -13.76
N ILE A 92 5.73 -4.54 -13.52
CA ILE A 92 5.75 -3.82 -12.23
C ILE A 92 4.42 -4.06 -11.52
N ARG A 93 4.47 -4.47 -10.26
CA ARG A 93 3.27 -4.58 -9.43
C ARG A 93 2.75 -3.22 -9.04
N LEU A 94 1.44 -3.08 -9.07
CA LEU A 94 0.71 -1.92 -8.57
C LEU A 94 0.02 -2.30 -7.28
N ALA A 95 0.50 -1.77 -6.16
CA ALA A 95 -0.12 -1.94 -4.86
C ALA A 95 -1.12 -0.81 -4.60
N VAL A 96 -2.32 -1.17 -4.12
CA VAL A 96 -3.40 -0.23 -3.82
C VAL A 96 -3.99 -0.56 -2.46
N ASN A 97 -4.02 0.44 -1.58
CA ASN A 97 -4.60 0.34 -0.25
C ASN A 97 -6.12 0.19 -0.29
N VAL A 98 -6.66 -0.70 0.52
CA VAL A 98 -8.08 -0.97 0.64
C VAL A 98 -8.53 -0.75 2.09
N SER A 99 -9.45 0.21 2.29
CA SER A 99 -10.05 0.43 3.60
C SER A 99 -10.93 -0.76 4.02
N PRO A 100 -10.95 -1.13 5.32
CA PRO A 100 -11.87 -2.14 5.84
C PRO A 100 -13.34 -1.86 5.53
N ILE A 101 -13.73 -0.59 5.50
CA ILE A 101 -15.10 -0.18 5.14
C ILE A 101 -15.41 -0.48 3.68
N GLN A 102 -14.47 -0.17 2.78
CA GLN A 102 -14.58 -0.47 1.36
C GLN A 102 -14.63 -1.96 1.11
N PHE A 103 -13.75 -2.73 1.74
CA PHE A 103 -13.67 -4.18 1.56
C PHE A 103 -14.99 -4.89 1.91
N ARG A 104 -15.68 -4.42 2.96
CA ARG A 104 -16.98 -4.95 3.37
C ARG A 104 -18.15 -4.49 2.51
N HIS A 105 -17.93 -3.57 1.57
CA HIS A 105 -19.01 -3.14 0.69
C HIS A 105 -19.42 -4.27 -0.24
N LYS A 106 -20.72 -4.56 -0.33
CA LYS A 106 -21.28 -5.69 -1.08
C LYS A 106 -20.82 -5.77 -2.55
N ASP A 107 -20.53 -4.63 -3.16
CA ASP A 107 -20.14 -4.53 -4.57
C ASP A 107 -18.61 -4.42 -4.73
N PHE A 108 -17.82 -4.60 -3.66
CA PHE A 108 -16.38 -4.38 -3.68
C PHE A 108 -15.68 -5.23 -4.74
N VAL A 109 -15.87 -6.56 -4.70
CA VAL A 109 -15.25 -7.49 -5.65
C VAL A 109 -15.66 -7.15 -7.09
N ALA A 110 -16.96 -6.94 -7.33
CA ALA A 110 -17.47 -6.58 -8.64
C ALA A 110 -16.88 -5.25 -9.16
N ASN A 111 -16.66 -4.28 -8.27
CA ASN A 111 -16.05 -3.00 -8.62
C ASN A 111 -14.56 -3.14 -8.98
N VAL A 112 -13.82 -4.00 -8.28
CA VAL A 112 -12.41 -4.29 -8.60
C VAL A 112 -12.32 -4.93 -9.98
N ILE A 113 -13.11 -5.97 -10.24
CA ILE A 113 -13.10 -6.70 -11.52
C ILE A 113 -13.49 -5.77 -12.67
N ARG A 114 -14.59 -5.03 -12.52
CA ARG A 114 -15.02 -4.05 -13.52
C ARG A 114 -13.94 -3.00 -13.81
N THR A 115 -13.23 -2.51 -12.79
CA THR A 115 -12.17 -1.53 -12.98
C THR A 115 -11.00 -2.11 -13.78
N ILE A 116 -10.61 -3.35 -13.50
CA ILE A 116 -9.55 -4.05 -14.24
C ILE A 116 -9.96 -4.18 -15.73
N GLU A 117 -11.18 -4.61 -16.00
CA GLU A 117 -11.71 -4.77 -17.37
C GLU A 117 -11.78 -3.43 -18.11
N GLU A 118 -12.36 -2.39 -17.48
CA GLU A 118 -12.52 -1.07 -18.10
C GLU A 118 -11.19 -0.34 -18.37
N THR A 119 -10.15 -0.62 -17.56
CA THR A 119 -8.83 -0.02 -17.73
C THR A 119 -7.87 -0.85 -18.57
N ASP A 120 -8.27 -2.07 -18.97
CA ASP A 120 -7.40 -3.03 -19.66
C ASP A 120 -6.09 -3.27 -18.87
N PHE A 121 -6.21 -3.38 -17.52
CA PHE A 121 -5.09 -3.60 -16.62
C PHE A 121 -4.87 -5.11 -16.44
N ASP A 122 -3.61 -5.54 -16.38
CA ASP A 122 -3.26 -6.93 -16.09
C ASP A 122 -3.54 -7.26 -14.62
N PRO A 123 -4.52 -8.11 -14.29
CA PRO A 123 -4.84 -8.45 -12.91
C PRO A 123 -3.66 -9.05 -12.14
N ALA A 124 -2.75 -9.76 -12.81
CA ALA A 124 -1.56 -10.33 -12.19
C ALA A 124 -0.55 -9.27 -11.70
N GLN A 125 -0.68 -8.05 -12.18
CA GLN A 125 0.13 -6.91 -11.71
C GLN A 125 -0.56 -6.10 -10.60
N LEU A 126 -1.86 -6.34 -10.30
CA LEU A 126 -2.56 -5.66 -9.21
C LEU A 126 -2.36 -6.41 -7.89
N GLU A 127 -2.02 -5.68 -6.86
CA GLU A 127 -1.92 -6.16 -5.48
C GLU A 127 -2.79 -5.25 -4.60
N LEU A 128 -3.75 -5.82 -3.89
CA LEU A 128 -4.57 -5.08 -2.93
C LEU A 128 -3.99 -5.24 -1.53
N GLU A 129 -3.72 -4.12 -0.87
CA GLU A 129 -3.16 -4.07 0.47
C GLU A 129 -4.29 -3.94 1.50
N LEU A 130 -4.39 -4.92 2.40
CA LEU A 130 -5.44 -5.06 3.39
C LEU A 130 -4.81 -5.01 4.79
N THR A 131 -5.32 -4.15 5.66
CA THR A 131 -4.93 -4.16 7.07
C THR A 131 -5.62 -5.28 7.83
N GLU A 132 -5.11 -5.66 9.00
CA GLU A 132 -5.70 -6.70 9.87
C GLU A 132 -7.17 -6.42 10.23
N GLY A 133 -7.59 -5.16 10.26
CA GLY A 133 -8.96 -4.74 10.54
C GLY A 133 -10.02 -5.31 9.60
N VAL A 134 -9.64 -5.72 8.40
CA VAL A 134 -10.54 -6.36 7.43
C VAL A 134 -11.00 -7.74 7.92
N LEU A 135 -10.16 -8.44 8.70
CA LEU A 135 -10.31 -9.86 9.04
C LEU A 135 -11.13 -10.11 10.31
N ILE A 136 -11.38 -9.08 11.12
CA ILE A 136 -11.85 -9.25 12.50
C ILE A 136 -13.38 -9.39 12.59
N GLU A 137 -14.16 -8.66 11.79
CA GLU A 137 -15.61 -8.56 11.98
C GLU A 137 -16.38 -9.73 11.37
N ASP A 138 -16.05 -10.16 10.15
CA ASP A 138 -16.68 -11.29 9.46
C ASP A 138 -15.63 -12.06 8.64
N ALA A 139 -14.99 -13.00 9.28
CA ALA A 139 -13.90 -13.77 8.70
C ALA A 139 -14.34 -14.66 7.52
N ASP A 140 -15.58 -15.18 7.54
CA ASP A 140 -16.08 -16.06 6.48
C ASP A 140 -16.39 -15.26 5.21
N ALA A 141 -17.03 -14.10 5.35
CA ALA A 141 -17.28 -13.19 4.22
C ALA A 141 -15.96 -12.63 3.65
N ALA A 142 -14.99 -12.29 4.52
CA ALA A 142 -13.68 -11.83 4.09
C ALA A 142 -12.95 -12.91 3.29
N GLU A 143 -12.95 -14.15 3.76
CA GLU A 143 -12.33 -15.28 3.06
C GLU A 143 -12.93 -15.49 1.67
N ALA A 144 -14.25 -15.48 1.56
CA ALA A 144 -14.96 -15.64 0.30
C ALA A 144 -14.60 -14.52 -0.70
N ALA A 145 -14.58 -13.26 -0.26
CA ALA A 145 -14.21 -12.12 -1.10
C ALA A 145 -12.74 -12.19 -1.56
N MET A 146 -11.83 -12.57 -0.66
CA MET A 146 -10.40 -12.75 -0.99
C MET A 146 -10.19 -13.89 -2.00
N MET A 147 -10.90 -15.00 -1.85
CA MET A 147 -10.83 -16.11 -2.81
C MET A 147 -11.33 -15.70 -4.19
N ASP A 148 -12.41 -14.93 -4.26
CA ASP A 148 -12.98 -14.44 -5.52
C ASP A 148 -12.02 -13.46 -6.22
N ILE A 149 -11.46 -12.50 -5.50
CA ILE A 149 -10.43 -11.58 -6.02
C ILE A 149 -9.23 -12.36 -6.58
N ARG A 150 -8.73 -13.36 -5.84
CA ARG A 150 -7.60 -14.18 -6.29
C ARG A 150 -7.93 -15.05 -7.50
N ALA A 151 -9.15 -15.54 -7.61
CA ALA A 151 -9.61 -16.31 -8.78
C ALA A 151 -9.53 -15.49 -10.07
N HIS A 152 -9.58 -14.14 -9.95
CA HIS A 152 -9.38 -13.21 -11.07
C HIS A 152 -7.91 -12.82 -11.31
N GLY A 153 -6.98 -13.41 -10.55
CA GLY A 153 -5.54 -13.20 -10.73
C GLY A 153 -4.94 -12.04 -9.94
N VAL A 154 -5.72 -11.35 -9.11
CA VAL A 154 -5.27 -10.22 -8.28
C VAL A 154 -4.55 -10.72 -7.03
N GLY A 155 -3.39 -10.16 -6.71
CA GLY A 155 -2.61 -10.46 -5.52
C GLY A 155 -3.16 -9.76 -4.27
N LEU A 156 -2.90 -10.35 -3.10
CA LEU A 156 -3.30 -9.80 -1.81
C LEU A 156 -2.08 -9.65 -0.89
N ALA A 157 -1.92 -8.49 -0.29
CA ALA A 157 -0.90 -8.22 0.72
C ALA A 157 -1.56 -7.88 2.06
N LEU A 158 -1.00 -8.41 3.14
CA LEU A 158 -1.36 -7.99 4.50
C LEU A 158 -0.47 -6.83 4.91
N ASP A 159 -1.09 -5.68 5.12
CA ASP A 159 -0.44 -4.44 5.51
C ASP A 159 -0.42 -4.23 7.03
N ASP A 160 0.49 -3.37 7.52
CA ASP A 160 0.69 -3.04 8.93
C ASP A 160 0.91 -4.28 9.84
N PHE A 161 1.54 -5.34 9.28
CA PHE A 161 1.69 -6.60 10.00
C PHE A 161 2.48 -6.43 11.31
N GLY A 162 1.84 -6.85 12.41
CA GLY A 162 2.41 -6.82 13.76
C GLY A 162 1.96 -5.64 14.61
N THR A 163 1.23 -4.66 14.07
CA THR A 163 0.75 -3.49 14.83
C THR A 163 -0.56 -3.76 15.57
N GLY A 164 -1.28 -4.84 15.23
CA GLY A 164 -2.60 -5.16 15.72
C GLY A 164 -2.73 -6.54 16.37
N TYR A 165 -3.89 -7.13 16.24
CA TYR A 165 -4.21 -8.48 16.74
C TYR A 165 -3.73 -9.57 15.77
N SER A 166 -2.49 -9.51 15.30
CA SER A 166 -1.93 -10.50 14.36
C SER A 166 -2.08 -11.90 14.88
N SER A 167 -3.21 -12.53 14.59
CA SER A 167 -3.38 -13.95 14.86
C SER A 167 -2.72 -14.74 13.73
N LEU A 168 -1.71 -15.55 14.05
CA LEU A 168 -1.14 -16.55 13.15
C LEU A 168 -2.21 -17.42 12.47
N ILE A 169 -3.37 -17.54 13.11
CA ILE A 169 -4.53 -18.25 12.57
C ILE A 169 -5.03 -17.56 11.30
N TYR A 170 -5.06 -16.23 11.26
CA TYR A 170 -5.51 -15.47 10.10
C TYR A 170 -4.51 -15.57 8.92
N LEU A 171 -3.21 -15.50 9.17
CA LEU A 171 -2.20 -15.72 8.12
C LEU A 171 -2.27 -17.12 7.49
N ARG A 172 -2.73 -18.13 8.23
CA ARG A 172 -2.92 -19.49 7.71
C ARG A 172 -4.27 -19.69 7.02
N ARG A 173 -5.28 -18.95 7.47
CA ARG A 173 -6.65 -19.06 6.96
C ARG A 173 -6.79 -18.31 5.64
N PHE A 174 -6.29 -17.08 5.60
CA PHE A 174 -6.44 -16.21 4.44
C PHE A 174 -5.29 -16.38 3.46
N ALA A 175 -5.63 -16.39 2.19
CA ALA A 175 -4.68 -16.66 1.12
C ALA A 175 -3.95 -15.37 0.70
N PHE A 176 -3.12 -14.80 1.58
CA PHE A 176 -2.22 -13.72 1.23
C PHE A 176 -1.05 -14.21 0.37
N ASP A 177 -0.49 -13.31 -0.43
CA ASP A 177 0.71 -13.53 -1.25
C ASP A 177 1.93 -12.84 -0.63
N LYS A 178 1.68 -11.79 0.20
CA LYS A 178 2.69 -10.93 0.80
C LYS A 178 2.29 -10.47 2.19
N ILE A 179 3.28 -10.23 3.04
CA ILE A 179 3.16 -9.43 4.27
C ILE A 179 4.07 -8.22 4.17
N LYS A 180 3.59 -7.06 4.70
CA LYS A 180 4.35 -5.83 4.82
C LYS A 180 4.64 -5.56 6.29
N ILE A 181 5.92 -5.50 6.65
CA ILE A 181 6.36 -5.19 8.02
C ILE A 181 6.32 -3.67 8.15
N ASP A 182 5.49 -3.18 9.09
CA ASP A 182 5.27 -1.75 9.30
C ASP A 182 6.56 -1.03 9.76
N ARG A 183 6.68 0.22 9.29
CA ARG A 183 7.84 1.09 9.57
C ARG A 183 8.12 1.29 11.06
N SER A 184 7.11 1.25 11.93
CA SER A 184 7.30 1.45 13.37
C SER A 184 8.26 0.44 14.00
N PHE A 185 8.38 -0.75 13.41
CA PHE A 185 9.36 -1.73 13.85
C PHE A 185 10.79 -1.38 13.41
N LEU A 186 10.96 -0.62 12.32
CA LEU A 186 12.27 -0.19 11.85
C LEU A 186 12.77 1.10 12.53
N GLU A 187 11.86 2.00 12.93
CA GLU A 187 12.20 3.26 13.59
C GLU A 187 13.02 3.06 14.88
N TYR A 188 12.76 1.99 15.62
CA TYR A 188 13.44 1.68 16.88
C TYR A 188 14.52 0.61 16.77
N MET A 189 14.81 0.12 15.58
CA MET A 189 15.72 -1.01 15.38
C MET A 189 17.16 -0.70 15.83
N GLU A 190 17.60 0.55 15.64
CA GLU A 190 18.95 0.99 16.03
C GLU A 190 19.06 1.27 17.56
N SER A 191 17.93 1.52 18.23
CA SER A 191 17.90 1.90 19.64
C SER A 191 17.61 0.74 20.58
N THR A 192 16.92 -0.29 20.12
CA THR A 192 16.53 -1.45 20.94
C THR A 192 16.75 -2.76 20.17
N GLY A 193 17.55 -3.67 20.73
CA GLY A 193 17.73 -5.00 20.15
C GLY A 193 16.42 -5.81 20.04
N GLU A 194 15.37 -5.42 20.76
CA GLU A 194 14.06 -6.06 20.72
C GLU A 194 13.37 -5.88 19.35
N SER A 195 13.44 -4.68 18.76
CA SER A 195 12.85 -4.42 17.44
C SER A 195 13.50 -5.26 16.35
N ALA A 196 14.82 -5.42 16.37
CA ALA A 196 15.53 -6.28 15.43
C ALA A 196 15.09 -7.75 15.54
N ILE A 197 14.86 -8.25 16.76
CA ILE A 197 14.37 -9.62 17.01
C ILE A 197 12.94 -9.77 16.44
N LEU A 198 12.07 -8.77 16.63
CA LEU A 198 10.70 -8.80 16.11
C LEU A 198 10.69 -8.82 14.59
N VAL A 199 11.42 -7.90 13.94
CA VAL A 199 11.52 -7.83 12.47
C VAL A 199 12.06 -9.15 11.89
N HIS A 200 13.13 -9.72 12.51
CA HIS A 200 13.66 -11.02 12.12
C HIS A 200 12.61 -12.14 12.24
N SER A 201 11.86 -12.16 13.36
CA SER A 201 10.82 -13.17 13.58
C SER A 201 9.69 -13.08 12.58
N MET A 202 9.24 -11.84 12.24
CA MET A 202 8.22 -11.59 11.24
C MET A 202 8.68 -12.02 9.83
N ALA A 203 9.91 -11.66 9.45
CA ALA A 203 10.48 -12.07 8.18
C ALA A 203 10.63 -13.59 8.07
N HIS A 204 11.07 -14.24 9.13
CA HIS A 204 11.17 -15.69 9.18
C HIS A 204 9.80 -16.36 9.06
N LEU A 205 8.80 -15.88 9.80
CA LEU A 205 7.44 -16.38 9.75
C LEU A 205 6.82 -16.25 8.35
N GLY A 206 6.90 -15.08 7.72
CA GLY A 206 6.39 -14.87 6.37
C GLY A 206 6.98 -15.87 5.38
N ARG A 207 8.31 -16.05 5.40
CA ARG A 207 9.00 -17.03 4.55
C ARG A 207 8.59 -18.47 4.85
N ALA A 208 8.45 -18.82 6.12
CA ALA A 208 8.03 -20.17 6.54
C ALA A 208 6.61 -20.51 6.06
N LEU A 209 5.75 -19.49 5.88
CA LEU A 209 4.41 -19.63 5.30
C LEU A 209 4.39 -19.52 3.77
N GLY A 210 5.54 -19.32 3.12
CA GLY A 210 5.63 -19.17 1.66
C GLY A 210 5.18 -17.81 1.16
N LEU A 211 5.07 -16.79 2.04
CA LEU A 211 4.69 -15.43 1.70
C LEU A 211 5.91 -14.60 1.30
N ARG A 212 5.73 -13.65 0.39
CA ARG A 212 6.72 -12.60 0.21
C ARG A 212 6.72 -11.68 1.43
N VAL A 213 7.86 -11.12 1.74
CA VAL A 213 8.04 -10.19 2.86
C VAL A 213 8.56 -8.88 2.31
N CYS A 214 7.81 -7.80 2.48
CA CYS A 214 8.21 -6.44 2.22
C CYS A 214 8.46 -5.73 3.55
N ALA A 215 9.54 -4.98 3.68
CA ALA A 215 9.78 -4.10 4.82
C ALA A 215 9.58 -2.65 4.41
N GLU A 216 8.81 -1.92 5.22
CA GLU A 216 8.47 -0.53 4.98
C GLU A 216 9.28 0.43 5.84
N GLY A 217 9.38 1.69 5.39
CA GLY A 217 10.06 2.73 6.14
C GLY A 217 11.58 2.55 6.22
N VAL A 218 12.19 1.94 5.21
CA VAL A 218 13.64 1.80 5.14
C VAL A 218 14.27 3.17 4.86
N GLU A 219 15.05 3.69 5.80
CA GLU A 219 15.64 5.03 5.74
C GLU A 219 17.17 5.01 5.74
N THR A 220 17.80 3.94 6.28
CA THR A 220 19.24 3.85 6.42
C THR A 220 19.84 2.63 5.70
N ALA A 221 21.10 2.73 5.32
CA ALA A 221 21.84 1.61 4.76
C ALA A 221 22.04 0.46 5.76
N GLU A 222 22.06 0.75 7.05
CA GLU A 222 22.14 -0.26 8.10
C GLU A 222 20.87 -1.09 8.15
N GLN A 223 19.69 -0.44 8.11
CA GLN A 223 18.41 -1.11 7.99
C GLN A 223 18.36 -1.99 6.73
N HIS A 224 18.80 -1.45 5.58
CA HIS A 224 18.85 -2.20 4.33
C HIS A 224 19.71 -3.47 4.46
N ARG A 225 20.96 -3.35 4.95
CA ARG A 225 21.86 -4.50 5.13
C ARG A 225 21.27 -5.55 6.08
N PHE A 226 20.63 -5.11 7.18
CA PHE A 226 19.96 -6.02 8.10
C PHE A 226 18.81 -6.77 7.44
N LEU A 227 17.91 -6.07 6.74
CA LEU A 227 16.75 -6.65 6.07
C LEU A 227 17.15 -7.64 4.97
N GLN A 228 18.24 -7.34 4.26
CA GLN A 228 18.84 -8.25 3.30
C GLN A 228 19.37 -9.52 3.99
N ALA A 229 20.09 -9.37 5.09
CA ALA A 229 20.66 -10.51 5.85
C ALA A 229 19.59 -11.44 6.42
N ILE A 230 18.45 -10.91 6.88
CA ILE A 230 17.34 -11.73 7.41
C ILE A 230 16.42 -12.30 6.33
N GLY A 231 16.66 -11.94 5.04
CA GLY A 231 15.97 -12.51 3.88
C GLY A 231 14.59 -11.94 3.62
N CYS A 232 14.37 -10.64 3.82
CA CYS A 232 13.25 -9.95 3.19
C CYS A 232 13.32 -10.11 1.66
N HIS A 233 12.21 -9.93 0.98
CA HIS A 233 12.15 -10.05 -0.48
C HIS A 233 12.13 -8.69 -1.16
N GLU A 234 11.45 -7.74 -0.53
CA GLU A 234 11.18 -6.41 -1.07
C GLU A 234 11.35 -5.36 0.01
N LEU A 235 11.69 -4.16 -0.39
CA LEU A 235 11.91 -3.02 0.48
C LEU A 235 11.18 -1.78 -0.05
N GLN A 236 10.69 -0.95 0.87
CA GLN A 236 10.08 0.32 0.57
C GLN A 236 10.51 1.35 1.62
N GLY A 237 10.92 2.54 1.19
CA GLY A 237 11.31 3.58 2.14
C GLY A 237 12.05 4.76 1.53
N PHE A 238 12.32 5.75 2.37
CA PHE A 238 12.94 7.00 1.93
C PHE A 238 14.41 6.86 1.58
N LEU A 239 15.03 5.75 1.96
CA LEU A 239 16.36 5.41 1.47
C LEU A 239 16.38 5.34 -0.06
N PHE A 240 15.35 4.78 -0.67
CA PHE A 240 15.25 4.62 -2.12
C PHE A 240 14.53 5.78 -2.76
N SER A 241 13.29 6.05 -2.35
CA SER A 241 12.50 7.17 -2.85
C SER A 241 11.31 7.48 -1.93
N LYS A 242 10.93 8.75 -1.88
CA LYS A 242 9.60 9.15 -1.44
C LYS A 242 8.58 8.79 -2.53
N ALA A 243 7.29 8.91 -2.19
CA ALA A 243 6.25 8.83 -3.20
C ALA A 243 6.37 9.98 -4.21
N VAL A 244 6.41 9.62 -5.50
CA VAL A 244 6.69 10.54 -6.63
C VAL A 244 5.59 10.47 -7.68
N PRO A 245 5.44 11.49 -8.54
CA PRO A 245 4.51 11.44 -9.67
C PRO A 245 4.83 10.29 -10.65
N ALA A 246 3.81 9.87 -11.40
CA ALA A 246 3.93 8.79 -12.39
C ALA A 246 5.05 9.02 -13.42
N SER A 247 5.32 10.26 -13.82
CA SER A 247 6.43 10.60 -14.73
C SER A 247 7.81 10.24 -14.19
N GLU A 248 7.98 10.26 -12.87
CA GLU A 248 9.23 9.87 -12.24
C GLU A 248 9.39 8.35 -12.22
N ILE A 249 8.29 7.59 -12.05
CA ILE A 249 8.31 6.14 -12.22
C ILE A 249 8.69 5.78 -13.67
N ASP A 250 8.12 6.49 -14.66
CA ASP A 250 8.53 6.33 -16.07
C ASP A 250 10.03 6.54 -16.28
N ARG A 251 10.64 7.49 -15.54
CA ARG A 251 12.08 7.75 -15.58
C ARG A 251 12.89 6.62 -14.94
N LEU A 252 12.47 6.17 -13.75
CA LEU A 252 13.16 5.10 -13.03
C LEU A 252 13.18 3.80 -13.83
N LEU A 253 12.08 3.47 -14.52
CA LEU A 253 11.96 2.26 -15.34
C LEU A 253 12.87 2.23 -16.59
N ARG A 254 13.46 3.37 -16.98
CA ARG A 254 14.41 3.44 -18.09
C ARG A 254 15.86 3.20 -17.66
N LEU A 255 16.11 3.10 -16.36
CA LEU A 255 17.42 2.92 -15.80
C LEU A 255 17.64 1.44 -15.46
N ASP A 256 18.81 0.89 -15.80
CA ASP A 256 19.15 -0.51 -15.49
C ASP A 256 19.27 -0.74 -13.96
N ASN A 257 19.78 0.24 -13.22
CA ASN A 257 19.85 0.23 -11.76
C ASN A 257 19.50 1.62 -11.24
N PRO A 258 18.20 1.90 -11.00
CA PRO A 258 17.74 3.24 -10.65
C PRO A 258 18.21 3.75 -9.29
N PHE A 259 18.69 2.86 -8.42
CA PHE A 259 19.09 3.18 -7.03
C PHE A 259 20.59 2.98 -6.77
N ALA A 260 21.41 2.72 -7.81
CA ALA A 260 22.85 2.43 -7.68
C ALA A 260 23.63 3.52 -6.94
N GLU A 261 23.36 4.80 -7.24
CA GLU A 261 24.05 5.92 -6.61
C GLU A 261 23.71 6.02 -5.11
N ILE A 262 22.48 5.75 -4.75
CA ILE A 262 22.01 5.76 -3.35
C ILE A 262 22.72 4.65 -2.56
N LEU A 263 22.78 3.45 -3.13
CA LEU A 263 23.42 2.31 -2.49
C LEU A 263 24.94 2.44 -2.41
N ALA A 264 25.57 3.14 -3.36
CA ALA A 264 27.01 3.39 -3.34
C ALA A 264 27.40 4.47 -2.31
N ALA A 265 26.47 5.38 -1.97
CA ALA A 265 26.67 6.46 -1.01
C ALA A 265 26.32 6.07 0.44
N ALA A 266 25.66 4.94 0.63
CA ALA A 266 25.14 4.42 1.89
C ALA A 266 26.03 3.30 2.45
#